data_9dffa9aecfd21be41dc71586db83b8ff
#
_entry.id   9dffa9aecfd21be41dc71586db83b8ff
#
_cell.length_a   1.000
_cell.length_b   1.000
_cell.length_c   1.000
_cell.angle_alpha   90.00
_cell.angle_beta   90.00
_cell.angle_gamma   90.00
#
_symmetry.space_group_name_H-M   'P 1'
#
loop_
_entity.id
_entity.type
_entity.pdbx_description
1 polymer ?
#
loop_
_entity_poly.entity_id
_entity_poly.type
_entity_poly.pdbx_seq_one_letter_code
_entity_poly.pdbx_strand_id
1 'polypeptide(L)'
;KSILFYFTGTGNSLAVAKSITKELTDVFLVPVLREDALSYIDKYTESIGLVFPIHMNAVPNVVVKFIEKIKLLSSVYFYAVATHGGVPGMSGLYLNKVLKKQNISLDGYFEVKMTNNTPKGVVPKFLMNLYWELDITPEKINTIISESHLSIENIIEKIKSKEKTTLQCLPSGRKRVAYWMMNLI
;
A
#
# COMPACT_ATOMS: atom_id res chain seq x y z
N LYS A 1 -7.57 -11.14 16.77
CA LYS A 1 -6.18 -11.15 16.31
C LYS A 1 -6.09 -10.50 14.93
N SER A 2 -5.18 -9.53 14.77
CA SER A 2 -4.93 -8.82 13.53
C SER A 2 -3.49 -9.01 13.07
N ILE A 3 -3.27 -9.00 11.76
CA ILE A 3 -1.93 -9.11 11.18
C ILE A 3 -1.74 -7.94 10.23
N LEU A 4 -0.64 -7.22 10.35
CA LEU A 4 -0.24 -6.17 9.43
C LEU A 4 1.04 -6.58 8.71
N PHE A 5 0.90 -7.04 7.48
CA PHE A 5 2.01 -7.30 6.61
C PHE A 5 2.55 -6.01 6.00
N TYR A 6 3.85 -5.92 5.82
CA TYR A 6 4.44 -4.76 5.16
C TYR A 6 5.59 -5.14 4.22
N PHE A 7 5.69 -4.36 3.16
CA PHE A 7 6.87 -4.27 2.31
C PHE A 7 7.35 -2.82 2.27
N THR A 8 8.66 -2.61 2.35
CA THR A 8 9.26 -1.28 2.28
C THR A 8 10.59 -1.31 1.54
N GLY A 9 10.83 -0.33 0.65
CA GLY A 9 12.13 -0.13 0.01
C GLY A 9 12.98 0.88 0.78
N THR A 10 12.40 2.02 1.13
CA THR A 10 13.14 3.18 1.70
C THR A 10 12.69 3.57 3.11
N GLY A 11 11.82 2.78 3.74
CA GLY A 11 11.36 3.01 5.11
C GLY A 11 9.99 3.66 5.24
N ASN A 12 9.47 4.36 4.24
CA ASN A 12 8.18 5.06 4.33
C ASN A 12 7.02 4.13 4.72
N SER A 13 6.86 3.02 4.02
CA SER A 13 5.79 2.05 4.32
C SER A 13 5.95 1.42 5.70
N LEU A 14 7.18 1.17 6.16
CA LEU A 14 7.43 0.69 7.52
C LEU A 14 7.05 1.73 8.57
N ALA A 15 7.34 3.02 8.33
CA ALA A 15 6.93 4.09 9.24
C ALA A 15 5.41 4.14 9.38
N VAL A 16 4.67 4.08 8.26
CA VAL A 16 3.20 4.01 8.26
C VAL A 16 2.69 2.77 8.99
N ALA A 17 3.27 1.60 8.69
CA ALA A 17 2.89 0.35 9.34
C ALA A 17 3.11 0.38 10.87
N LYS A 18 4.22 0.96 11.33
CA LYS A 18 4.49 1.16 12.77
C LYS A 18 3.50 2.11 13.42
N SER A 19 3.13 3.21 12.75
CA SER A 19 2.12 4.14 13.26
C SER A 19 0.76 3.45 13.42
N ILE A 20 0.36 2.65 12.45
CA ILE A 20 -0.89 1.87 12.53
C ILE A 20 -0.85 0.86 13.67
N THR A 21 0.23 0.08 13.80
CA THR A 21 0.32 -0.93 14.86
C THR A 21 0.40 -0.35 16.25
N LYS A 22 0.90 0.86 16.43
CA LYS A 22 0.95 1.55 17.72
C LYS A 22 -0.45 1.86 18.27
N GLU A 23 -1.40 2.15 17.38
CA GLU A 23 -2.76 2.60 17.73
C GLU A 23 -3.81 1.48 17.70
N LEU A 24 -3.43 0.31 17.17
CA LEU A 24 -4.30 -0.87 17.15
C LEU A 24 -3.85 -1.88 18.20
N THR A 25 -4.79 -2.54 18.83
CA THR A 25 -4.53 -3.62 19.81
C THR A 25 -4.42 -4.98 19.11
N ASP A 26 -3.62 -5.88 19.68
CA ASP A 26 -3.45 -7.27 19.21
C ASP A 26 -3.09 -7.39 17.72
N VAL A 27 -2.10 -6.60 17.28
CA VAL A 27 -1.62 -6.59 15.89
C VAL A 27 -0.19 -7.11 15.80
N PHE A 28 0.02 -8.11 14.95
CA PHE A 28 1.34 -8.61 14.59
C PHE A 28 1.86 -7.86 13.36
N LEU A 29 3.00 -7.17 13.49
CA LEU A 29 3.67 -6.50 12.39
C LEU A 29 4.68 -7.45 11.75
N VAL A 30 4.43 -7.87 10.50
CA VAL A 30 5.19 -8.92 9.83
C VAL A 30 5.69 -8.47 8.45
N PRO A 31 7.01 -8.53 8.17
CA PRO A 31 7.50 -8.23 6.83
C PRO A 31 7.10 -9.33 5.84
N VAL A 32 6.66 -8.96 4.62
CA VAL A 32 6.24 -9.93 3.59
C VAL A 32 7.39 -10.84 3.11
N LEU A 33 8.64 -10.40 3.31
CA LEU A 33 9.84 -11.15 2.93
C LEU A 33 10.28 -12.17 3.98
N ARG A 34 9.64 -12.20 5.13
CA ARG A 34 9.91 -13.18 6.16
C ARG A 34 9.46 -14.57 5.70
N GLU A 35 10.29 -15.58 5.84
CA GLU A 35 10.03 -16.94 5.34
C GLU A 35 8.75 -17.56 5.92
N ASP A 36 8.53 -17.36 7.22
CA ASP A 36 7.34 -17.83 7.96
C ASP A 36 6.20 -16.80 8.04
N ALA A 37 6.21 -15.75 7.21
CA ALA A 37 5.22 -14.68 7.29
C ALA A 37 3.77 -15.21 7.23
N LEU A 38 3.50 -16.19 6.41
CA LEU A 38 2.15 -16.75 6.24
C LEU A 38 1.70 -17.63 7.43
N SER A 39 2.62 -18.11 8.26
CA SER A 39 2.28 -18.91 9.45
C SER A 39 1.55 -18.11 10.53
N TYR A 40 1.60 -16.77 10.43
CA TYR A 40 0.84 -15.89 11.31
C TYR A 40 -0.67 -15.92 11.05
N ILE A 41 -1.09 -16.34 9.83
CA ILE A 41 -2.51 -16.47 9.45
C ILE A 41 -3.05 -17.78 9.99
N ASP A 42 -4.05 -17.69 10.84
CA ASP A 42 -4.76 -18.84 11.42
C ASP A 42 -6.28 -18.63 11.45
N LYS A 43 -7.00 -19.59 12.00
CA LYS A 43 -8.47 -19.54 12.10
C LYS A 43 -9.01 -18.42 13.01
N TYR A 44 -8.16 -17.82 13.85
CA TYR A 44 -8.51 -16.71 14.73
C TYR A 44 -8.16 -15.34 14.15
N THR A 45 -7.65 -15.31 12.92
CA THR A 45 -7.34 -14.07 12.23
C THR A 45 -8.63 -13.36 11.82
N GLU A 46 -8.84 -12.15 12.31
CA GLU A 46 -10.04 -11.34 12.05
C GLU A 46 -9.79 -10.25 11.01
N SER A 47 -8.56 -9.73 10.98
CA SER A 47 -8.18 -8.73 9.99
C SER A 47 -6.76 -8.94 9.48
N ILE A 48 -6.57 -8.64 8.19
CA ILE A 48 -5.27 -8.63 7.54
C ILE A 48 -5.09 -7.28 6.86
N GLY A 49 -4.04 -6.58 7.27
CA GLY A 49 -3.58 -5.36 6.62
C GLY A 49 -2.36 -5.62 5.76
N LEU A 50 -2.20 -4.82 4.70
CA LEU A 50 -1.04 -4.85 3.82
C LEU A 50 -0.55 -3.44 3.54
N VAL A 51 0.66 -3.08 4.01
CA VAL A 51 1.27 -1.77 3.76
C VAL A 51 2.41 -1.91 2.76
N PHE A 52 2.38 -1.15 1.68
CA PHE A 52 3.39 -1.24 0.62
C PHE A 52 3.58 0.09 -0.13
N PRO A 53 4.77 0.33 -0.71
CA PRO A 53 4.98 1.49 -1.58
C PRO A 53 4.44 1.23 -2.98
N ILE A 54 3.92 2.27 -3.62
CA ILE A 54 3.61 2.23 -5.04
C ILE A 54 4.91 2.44 -5.84
N HIS A 55 5.23 1.47 -6.69
CA HIS A 55 6.34 1.56 -7.61
C HIS A 55 5.81 1.74 -9.04
N MET A 56 6.15 2.85 -9.71
CA MET A 56 5.74 3.13 -11.10
C MET A 56 4.22 2.93 -11.34
N ASN A 57 3.40 3.45 -10.43
CA ASN A 57 1.94 3.33 -10.42
C ASN A 57 1.39 1.89 -10.21
N ALA A 58 2.23 0.94 -9.81
CA ALA A 58 1.87 -0.47 -9.64
C ALA A 58 2.18 -0.98 -8.22
N VAL A 59 1.55 -2.09 -7.88
CA VAL A 59 1.88 -2.89 -6.69
C VAL A 59 3.22 -3.60 -6.94
N PRO A 60 4.19 -3.56 -6.00
CA PRO A 60 5.46 -4.25 -6.17
C PRO A 60 5.28 -5.76 -6.40
N ASN A 61 6.05 -6.31 -7.32
CA ASN A 61 5.96 -7.73 -7.69
C ASN A 61 6.15 -8.68 -6.50
N VAL A 62 7.01 -8.32 -5.53
CA VAL A 62 7.19 -9.07 -4.29
C VAL A 62 5.90 -9.17 -3.48
N VAL A 63 5.11 -8.11 -3.45
CA VAL A 63 3.81 -8.05 -2.77
C VAL A 63 2.79 -8.90 -3.51
N VAL A 64 2.78 -8.86 -4.85
CA VAL A 64 1.91 -9.71 -5.68
C VAL A 64 2.20 -11.19 -5.41
N LYS A 65 3.47 -11.60 -5.48
CA LYS A 65 3.89 -12.99 -5.20
C LYS A 65 3.56 -13.44 -3.77
N PHE A 66 3.58 -12.52 -2.81
CA PHE A 66 3.17 -12.81 -1.45
C PHE A 66 1.66 -13.07 -1.38
N ILE A 67 0.83 -12.21 -1.99
CA ILE A 67 -0.63 -12.37 -2.03
C ILE A 67 -1.03 -13.69 -2.68
N GLU A 68 -0.36 -14.09 -3.76
CA GLU A 68 -0.63 -15.35 -4.47
C GLU A 68 -0.48 -16.61 -3.59
N LYS A 69 0.24 -16.49 -2.47
CA LYS A 69 0.45 -17.58 -1.51
C LYS A 69 -0.53 -17.54 -0.32
N ILE A 70 -1.29 -16.45 -0.16
CA ILE A 70 -2.23 -16.31 0.96
C ILE A 70 -3.37 -17.32 0.78
N LYS A 71 -3.63 -18.08 1.84
CA LYS A 71 -4.81 -18.95 1.97
C LYS A 71 -5.56 -18.56 3.23
N LEU A 72 -6.78 -18.09 3.09
CA LEU A 72 -7.63 -17.73 4.22
C LEU A 72 -8.41 -18.96 4.69
N LEU A 73 -8.47 -19.13 6.01
CA LEU A 73 -9.21 -20.21 6.67
C LEU A 73 -10.62 -19.77 7.10
N SER A 74 -10.86 -18.46 7.11
CA SER A 74 -12.11 -17.83 7.51
C SER A 74 -12.31 -16.52 6.77
N SER A 75 -13.50 -15.92 6.89
CA SER A 75 -13.73 -14.56 6.40
C SER A 75 -12.95 -13.57 7.28
N VAL A 76 -12.15 -12.71 6.66
CA VAL A 76 -11.34 -11.68 7.32
C VAL A 76 -11.66 -10.32 6.71
N TYR A 77 -11.50 -9.25 7.50
CA TYR A 77 -11.46 -7.90 6.98
C TYR A 77 -10.08 -7.64 6.36
N PHE A 78 -10.02 -7.56 5.02
CA PHE A 78 -8.75 -7.34 4.31
C PHE A 78 -8.64 -5.89 3.87
N TYR A 79 -7.59 -5.20 4.34
CA TYR A 79 -7.34 -3.82 3.95
C TYR A 79 -5.91 -3.61 3.47
N ALA A 80 -5.70 -2.55 2.70
CA ALA A 80 -4.38 -2.17 2.23
C ALA A 80 -4.15 -0.66 2.39
N VAL A 81 -2.90 -0.30 2.70
CA VAL A 81 -2.44 1.08 2.78
C VAL A 81 -1.24 1.25 1.83
N ALA A 82 -1.45 1.98 0.76
CA ALA A 82 -0.43 2.24 -0.24
C ALA A 82 0.28 3.57 0.04
N THR A 83 1.62 3.56 0.11
CA THR A 83 2.40 4.79 0.25
C THR A 83 2.94 5.24 -1.11
N HIS A 84 2.90 6.54 -1.39
CA HIS A 84 3.36 7.09 -2.67
C HIS A 84 3.99 8.47 -2.51
N GLY A 85 4.93 8.83 -3.39
CA GLY A 85 5.56 10.15 -3.40
C GLY A 85 4.89 11.16 -4.34
N GLY A 86 3.89 10.75 -5.10
CA GLY A 86 3.21 11.57 -6.10
C GLY A 86 1.76 11.15 -6.31
N VAL A 87 1.47 10.49 -7.44
CA VAL A 87 0.13 10.03 -7.80
C VAL A 87 0.00 8.52 -7.52
N PRO A 88 -1.03 8.07 -6.82
CA PRO A 88 -1.21 6.65 -6.47
C PRO A 88 -1.55 5.76 -7.68
N GLY A 89 -1.96 6.34 -8.79
CA GLY A 89 -2.28 5.62 -10.01
C GLY A 89 -3.50 4.73 -9.87
N MET A 90 -3.37 3.50 -10.34
CA MET A 90 -4.45 2.49 -10.33
C MET A 90 -4.10 1.27 -9.47
N SER A 91 -3.17 1.46 -8.53
CA SER A 91 -2.66 0.39 -7.67
C SER A 91 -3.74 -0.33 -6.88
N GLY A 92 -4.77 0.36 -6.39
CA GLY A 92 -5.90 -0.25 -5.68
C GLY A 92 -6.72 -1.20 -6.56
N LEU A 93 -7.01 -0.81 -7.80
CA LEU A 93 -7.73 -1.68 -8.75
C LEU A 93 -6.90 -2.91 -9.15
N TYR A 94 -5.59 -2.71 -9.35
CA TYR A 94 -4.69 -3.81 -9.64
C TYR A 94 -4.59 -4.78 -8.45
N LEU A 95 -4.41 -4.25 -7.23
CA LEU A 95 -4.40 -5.04 -6.00
C LEU A 95 -5.68 -5.87 -5.84
N ASN A 96 -6.84 -5.23 -6.02
CA ASN A 96 -8.13 -5.92 -5.94
C ASN A 96 -8.25 -7.05 -6.97
N LYS A 97 -7.72 -6.86 -8.19
CA LYS A 97 -7.69 -7.92 -9.20
C LYS A 97 -6.81 -9.10 -8.77
N VAL A 98 -5.65 -8.84 -8.15
CA VAL A 98 -4.75 -9.89 -7.65
C VAL A 98 -5.41 -10.66 -6.50
N LEU A 99 -6.00 -9.95 -5.52
CA LEU A 99 -6.69 -10.55 -4.38
C LEU A 99 -7.89 -11.41 -4.82
N LYS A 100 -8.67 -10.95 -5.80
CA LYS A 100 -9.81 -11.71 -6.34
C LYS A 100 -9.41 -13.05 -6.95
N LYS A 101 -8.21 -13.20 -7.52
CA LYS A 101 -7.69 -14.48 -8.00
C LYS A 101 -7.48 -15.49 -6.86
N GLN A 102 -7.31 -15.00 -5.64
CA GLN A 102 -7.18 -15.81 -4.42
C GLN A 102 -8.51 -15.90 -3.64
N ASN A 103 -9.64 -15.48 -4.24
CA ASN A 103 -10.94 -15.38 -3.58
C ASN A 103 -10.94 -14.49 -2.33
N ILE A 104 -10.08 -13.47 -2.30
CA ILE A 104 -9.97 -12.50 -1.21
C ILE A 104 -10.66 -11.20 -1.66
N SER A 105 -11.57 -10.68 -0.81
CA SER A 105 -12.15 -9.36 -0.98
C SER A 105 -11.23 -8.29 -0.42
N LEU A 106 -11.01 -7.20 -1.16
CA LEU A 106 -10.39 -5.99 -0.63
C LEU A 106 -11.48 -5.11 -0.04
N ASP A 107 -11.59 -5.08 1.29
CA ASP A 107 -12.61 -4.32 1.99
C ASP A 107 -12.21 -2.84 2.16
N GLY A 108 -10.95 -2.58 2.56
CA GLY A 108 -10.41 -1.23 2.73
C GLY A 108 -9.20 -0.97 1.84
N TYR A 109 -9.19 0.18 1.14
CA TYR A 109 -8.01 0.64 0.40
C TYR A 109 -7.75 2.11 0.71
N PHE A 110 -6.57 2.40 1.20
CA PHE A 110 -6.15 3.71 1.66
C PHE A 110 -4.83 4.11 1.03
N GLU A 111 -4.59 5.41 0.93
CA GLU A 111 -3.39 5.98 0.33
C GLU A 111 -2.78 7.01 1.25
N VAL A 112 -1.46 6.95 1.41
CA VAL A 112 -0.68 7.91 2.22
C VAL A 112 0.40 8.52 1.36
N LYS A 113 0.31 9.85 1.17
CA LYS A 113 1.37 10.60 0.51
C LYS A 113 2.56 10.74 1.45
N MET A 114 3.73 10.33 0.97
CA MET A 114 5.00 10.40 1.68
C MET A 114 6.03 11.17 0.85
N THR A 115 7.17 11.48 1.44
CA THR A 115 8.29 12.06 0.68
C THR A 115 8.74 11.13 -0.43
N ASN A 116 9.02 11.70 -1.61
CA ASN A 116 9.53 10.91 -2.74
C ASN A 116 11.01 10.56 -2.49
N ASN A 117 11.30 9.27 -2.44
CA ASN A 117 12.64 8.72 -2.20
C ASN A 117 13.16 7.95 -3.44
N THR A 118 12.70 8.28 -4.64
CA THR A 118 13.16 7.63 -5.88
C THR A 118 14.66 7.89 -6.08
N PRO A 119 15.50 6.87 -6.22
CA PRO A 119 16.94 7.06 -6.44
C PRO A 119 17.22 7.80 -7.75
N LYS A 120 18.30 8.63 -7.74
CA LYS A 120 18.78 9.31 -8.95
C LYS A 120 19.14 8.28 -10.03
N GLY A 121 18.81 8.59 -11.29
CA GLY A 121 19.25 7.80 -12.45
C GLY A 121 18.43 6.55 -12.76
N VAL A 122 17.40 6.24 -12.00
CA VAL A 122 16.50 5.09 -12.29
C VAL A 122 15.71 5.30 -13.59
N VAL A 123 15.44 6.56 -13.95
CA VAL A 123 14.71 6.90 -15.18
C VAL A 123 15.42 8.06 -15.89
N PRO A 124 15.51 8.05 -17.23
CA PRO A 124 16.10 9.16 -18.00
C PRO A 124 15.42 10.49 -17.68
N LYS A 125 16.21 11.56 -17.51
CA LYS A 125 15.73 12.90 -17.12
C LYS A 125 14.60 13.46 -17.98
N PHE A 126 14.55 13.08 -19.26
CA PHE A 126 13.52 13.56 -20.20
C PHE A 126 12.16 12.86 -20.03
N LEU A 127 12.11 11.68 -19.37
CA LEU A 127 10.87 10.94 -19.09
C LEU A 127 10.26 11.29 -17.75
N MET A 128 11.04 11.88 -16.86
CA MET A 128 10.58 12.34 -15.58
C MET A 128 10.89 13.84 -15.47
N ASN A 129 9.89 14.62 -15.12
CA ASN A 129 10.09 16.03 -14.72
C ASN A 129 10.80 16.03 -13.35
N LEU A 130 12.07 15.58 -13.35
CA LEU A 130 12.86 15.22 -12.16
C LEU A 130 13.67 16.39 -11.63
N TYR A 131 13.03 17.54 -11.49
CA TYR A 131 13.53 18.56 -10.58
C TYR A 131 13.03 18.37 -9.15
N TRP A 132 12.58 17.13 -8.80
CA TRP A 132 12.12 16.84 -7.45
C TRP A 132 13.18 17.15 -6.40
N GLU A 133 14.48 17.07 -6.74
CA GLU A 133 15.58 17.44 -5.85
C GLU A 133 15.59 18.95 -5.51
N LEU A 134 15.20 19.79 -6.46
CA LEU A 134 15.04 21.23 -6.26
C LEU A 134 13.73 21.57 -5.52
N ASP A 135 12.77 20.65 -5.59
CA ASP A 135 11.47 20.81 -4.96
C ASP A 135 11.40 20.26 -3.52
N ILE A 136 12.40 19.51 -3.06
CA ILE A 136 12.45 18.99 -1.69
C ILE A 136 13.16 20.02 -0.80
N THR A 137 12.39 20.91 -0.19
CA THR A 137 12.86 21.78 0.87
C THR A 137 12.47 21.21 2.23
N PRO A 138 13.17 21.57 3.33
CA PRO A 138 12.80 21.18 4.70
C PRO A 138 11.34 21.49 5.03
N GLU A 139 10.84 22.65 4.57
CA GLU A 139 9.45 23.08 4.79
C GLU A 139 8.45 22.14 4.09
N LYS A 140 8.72 21.79 2.82
CA LYS A 140 7.87 20.83 2.08
C LYS A 140 7.88 19.44 2.70
N ILE A 141 9.05 18.99 3.19
CA ILE A 141 9.16 17.71 3.89
C ILE A 141 8.30 17.74 5.16
N ASN A 142 8.43 18.79 5.97
CA ASN A 142 7.65 18.94 7.20
C ASN A 142 6.13 18.99 6.92
N THR A 143 5.72 19.68 5.85
CA THR A 143 4.32 19.73 5.43
C THR A 143 3.82 18.33 5.05
N ILE A 144 4.56 17.58 4.22
CA ILE A 144 4.18 16.22 3.81
C ILE A 144 4.09 15.29 5.04
N ILE A 145 5.05 15.41 5.97
CA ILE A 145 5.03 14.60 7.20
C ILE A 145 3.79 14.93 8.03
N SER A 146 3.47 16.21 8.24
CA SER A 146 2.28 16.62 8.99
C SER A 146 0.98 16.15 8.33
N GLU A 147 0.85 16.32 7.01
CA GLU A 147 -0.30 15.82 6.23
C GLU A 147 -0.41 14.29 6.31
N SER A 148 0.72 13.58 6.27
CA SER A 148 0.74 12.12 6.38
C SER A 148 0.27 11.64 7.75
N HIS A 149 0.64 12.32 8.83
CA HIS A 149 0.19 11.99 10.19
C HIS A 149 -1.33 12.10 10.30
N LEU A 150 -1.92 13.21 9.85
CA LEU A 150 -3.38 13.41 9.85
C LEU A 150 -4.10 12.35 9.00
N SER A 151 -3.52 12.02 7.83
CA SER A 151 -4.05 10.96 6.97
C SER A 151 -4.02 9.60 7.66
N ILE A 152 -2.91 9.25 8.33
CA ILE A 152 -2.75 7.99 9.04
C ILE A 152 -3.74 7.88 10.19
N GLU A 153 -3.95 8.94 10.98
CA GLU A 153 -4.95 8.97 12.07
C GLU A 153 -6.35 8.65 11.55
N ASN A 154 -6.77 9.31 10.47
CA ASN A 154 -8.07 9.04 9.81
C ASN A 154 -8.17 7.59 9.30
N ILE A 155 -7.10 7.07 8.70
CA ILE A 155 -7.04 5.68 8.22
C ILE A 155 -7.17 4.70 9.38
N ILE A 156 -6.52 4.96 10.51
CA ILE A 156 -6.60 4.12 11.70
C ILE A 156 -8.05 4.02 12.21
N GLU A 157 -8.77 5.13 12.29
CA GLU A 157 -10.19 5.12 12.70
C GLU A 157 -11.06 4.30 11.74
N LYS A 158 -10.81 4.41 10.44
CA LYS A 158 -11.50 3.59 9.43
C LYS A 158 -11.17 2.10 9.54
N ILE A 159 -9.92 1.76 9.85
CA ILE A 159 -9.51 0.37 10.09
C ILE A 159 -10.19 -0.18 11.35
N LYS A 160 -10.23 0.59 12.44
CA LYS A 160 -10.90 0.21 13.70
C LYS A 160 -12.38 -0.07 13.48
N SER A 161 -13.05 0.75 12.68
CA SER A 161 -14.48 0.57 12.33
C SER A 161 -14.73 -0.47 11.24
N LYS A 162 -13.67 -1.09 10.68
CA LYS A 162 -13.73 -2.00 9.52
C LYS A 162 -14.49 -1.38 8.33
N GLU A 163 -14.29 -0.07 8.11
CA GLU A 163 -14.96 0.66 7.02
C GLU A 163 -14.60 0.06 5.67
N LYS A 164 -15.62 -0.16 4.83
CA LYS A 164 -15.42 -0.61 3.46
C LYS A 164 -15.27 0.58 2.52
N THR A 165 -14.21 0.58 1.73
CA THR A 165 -13.95 1.64 0.76
C THR A 165 -14.41 1.23 -0.63
N THR A 166 -14.98 2.17 -1.37
CA THR A 166 -15.28 1.96 -2.79
C THR A 166 -14.06 2.31 -3.62
N LEU A 167 -13.52 1.35 -4.35
CA LEU A 167 -12.46 1.61 -5.32
C LEU A 167 -13.02 2.43 -6.48
N GLN A 168 -12.27 3.46 -6.88
CA GLN A 168 -12.66 4.28 -8.03
C GLN A 168 -12.78 3.40 -9.29
N CYS A 169 -13.85 3.60 -10.05
CA CYS A 169 -14.03 2.94 -11.34
C CYS A 169 -12.88 3.27 -12.30
N LEU A 170 -12.62 2.36 -13.26
CA LEU A 170 -11.65 2.59 -14.33
C LEU A 170 -11.94 3.91 -15.03
N PRO A 171 -11.00 4.88 -15.02
CA PRO A 171 -11.19 6.12 -15.74
C PRO A 171 -11.20 5.86 -17.25
N SER A 172 -12.00 6.62 -17.99
CA SER A 172 -12.00 6.60 -19.46
C SER A 172 -10.71 7.16 -20.05
N GLY A 173 -10.30 6.67 -21.21
CA GLY A 173 -9.19 7.24 -22.00
C GLY A 173 -7.78 6.77 -21.63
N ARG A 174 -6.80 7.69 -21.65
CA ARG A 174 -5.35 7.40 -21.50
C ARG A 174 -4.99 6.59 -20.23
N LYS A 175 -5.72 6.77 -19.15
CA LYS A 175 -5.51 6.03 -17.89
C LYS A 175 -5.84 4.54 -18.04
N ARG A 176 -6.75 4.20 -18.95
CA ARG A 176 -7.12 2.81 -19.25
C ARG A 176 -5.99 2.06 -19.97
N VAL A 177 -5.28 2.75 -20.85
CA VAL A 177 -4.10 2.21 -21.55
C VAL A 177 -2.96 1.96 -20.56
N ALA A 178 -2.69 2.90 -19.66
CA ALA A 178 -1.67 2.74 -18.62
C ALA A 178 -1.99 1.56 -17.69
N TYR A 179 -3.26 1.38 -17.30
CA TYR A 179 -3.70 0.23 -16.51
C TYR A 179 -3.50 -1.10 -17.29
N TRP A 180 -3.82 -1.10 -18.58
CA TRP A 180 -3.62 -2.29 -19.43
C TRP A 180 -2.13 -2.64 -19.56
N MET A 181 -1.25 -1.65 -19.75
CA MET A 181 0.20 -1.85 -19.79
C MET A 181 0.76 -2.43 -18.48
N MET A 182 0.26 -1.99 -17.32
CA MET A 182 0.66 -2.54 -16.02
C MET A 182 0.26 -4.01 -15.82
N ASN A 183 -0.70 -4.52 -16.58
CA ASN A 183 -1.12 -5.92 -16.50
C ASN A 183 -0.31 -6.85 -17.42
N LEU A 184 0.62 -6.30 -18.20
CA LEU A 184 1.51 -7.05 -19.10
C LEU A 184 2.90 -7.31 -18.52
N ILE A 185 3.22 -6.68 -17.37
CA ILE A 185 4.46 -6.83 -16.63
C ILE A 185 4.20 -7.72 -15.41
#